data_3373fec1f7a590aa3a98abcb90717a91
#
_entry.id   3373fec1f7a590aa3a98abcb90717a91
#
_cell.length_a   1.000
_cell.length_b   1.000
_cell.length_c   1.000
_cell.angle_alpha   90.00
_cell.angle_beta   90.00
_cell.angle_gamma   90.00
#
_symmetry.space_group_name_H-M   'P 1'
#
loop_
_entity.id
_entity.type
_entity.pdbx_description
1 polymer ?
#
loop_
_entity_poly.entity_id
_entity_poly.type
_entity_poly.pdbx_seq_one_letter_code
_entity_poly.pdbx_strand_id
1 'polypeptide(L)'
;MYEAIKWPEDMTPSRSPIHFTNELEVAASPATIWSLLVDPIAWPSFYPGVAHVELLDGHESLRLGTRFETNLAGQDVYASVQEFEPITRIAWGGGPKSSRDSKAYHAWIITPTPNGTHLWTEETMQGPLWIELAKQALDVFRRTHQTLLEDLAKVATQRGRSPAR
;
A
#
# COMPACT_ATOMS: atom_id res chain seq x y z
N MET A 1 -13.31 7.09 -6.79
CA MET A 1 -12.98 5.70 -7.25
C MET A 1 -12.18 5.79 -8.53
N TYR A 2 -10.99 5.21 -8.58
CA TYR A 2 -10.22 5.13 -9.82
C TYR A 2 -10.69 3.93 -10.64
N GLU A 3 -11.23 4.16 -11.83
CA GLU A 3 -11.68 3.10 -12.76
C GLU A 3 -10.54 2.16 -13.17
N ALA A 4 -9.29 2.59 -13.00
CA ALA A 4 -8.11 1.82 -13.36
C ALA A 4 -7.82 0.61 -12.44
N ILE A 5 -8.38 0.54 -11.22
CA ILE A 5 -8.14 -0.56 -10.28
C ILE A 5 -8.92 -1.80 -10.74
N LYS A 6 -8.20 -2.93 -10.88
CA LYS A 6 -8.79 -4.23 -11.23
C LYS A 6 -9.19 -5.00 -9.96
N TRP A 7 -10.23 -4.54 -9.31
CA TRP A 7 -10.72 -5.17 -8.11
C TRP A 7 -11.04 -6.65 -8.30
N PRO A 8 -10.64 -7.54 -7.39
CA PRO A 8 -11.22 -8.87 -7.31
C PRO A 8 -12.75 -8.74 -7.17
N GLU A 9 -13.51 -9.65 -7.79
CA GLU A 9 -14.97 -9.53 -7.85
C GLU A 9 -15.63 -9.41 -6.48
N ASP A 10 -15.10 -10.13 -5.50
CA ASP A 10 -15.59 -10.15 -4.11
C ASP A 10 -15.04 -8.98 -3.26
N MET A 11 -14.03 -8.24 -3.75
CA MET A 11 -13.35 -7.16 -3.01
C MET A 11 -13.63 -5.76 -3.57
N THR A 12 -14.65 -5.60 -4.41
CA THR A 12 -15.02 -4.28 -4.91
C THR A 12 -15.48 -3.34 -3.78
N PRO A 13 -15.31 -2.02 -3.89
CA PRO A 13 -15.79 -1.05 -2.90
C PRO A 13 -17.26 -1.23 -2.51
N SER A 14 -18.12 -1.58 -3.48
CA SER A 14 -19.56 -1.79 -3.23
C SER A 14 -19.89 -3.10 -2.49
N ARG A 15 -18.97 -4.05 -2.48
CA ARG A 15 -19.13 -5.36 -1.80
C ARG A 15 -18.37 -5.44 -0.49
N SER A 16 -17.49 -4.50 -0.21
CA SER A 16 -16.65 -4.50 0.98
C SER A 16 -17.24 -3.63 2.07
N PRO A 17 -17.44 -4.16 3.29
CA PRO A 17 -17.99 -3.40 4.41
C PRO A 17 -17.06 -2.28 4.88
N ILE A 18 -15.77 -2.37 4.57
CA ILE A 18 -14.79 -1.34 4.88
C ILE A 18 -14.13 -0.91 3.57
N HIS A 19 -14.19 0.38 3.30
CA HIS A 19 -13.61 1.00 2.12
C HIS A 19 -13.17 2.42 2.46
N PHE A 20 -11.97 2.79 2.08
CA PHE A 20 -11.46 4.14 2.24
C PHE A 20 -10.38 4.48 1.21
N THR A 21 -10.14 5.76 1.05
CA THR A 21 -9.16 6.34 0.15
C THR A 21 -8.29 7.33 0.90
N ASN A 22 -7.04 7.44 0.48
CA ASN A 22 -6.11 8.48 0.91
C ASN A 22 -5.36 9.03 -0.29
N GLU A 23 -5.01 10.30 -0.26
CA GLU A 23 -4.29 10.95 -1.35
C GLU A 23 -3.32 12.02 -0.84
N LEU A 24 -2.30 12.30 -1.63
CA LEU A 24 -1.30 13.32 -1.32
C LEU A 24 -0.61 13.81 -2.59
N GLU A 25 -0.39 15.13 -2.70
CA GLU A 25 0.54 15.71 -3.67
C GLU A 25 1.97 15.65 -3.13
N VAL A 26 2.89 15.08 -3.92
CA VAL A 26 4.27 14.83 -3.52
C VAL A 26 5.23 15.53 -4.47
N ALA A 27 6.12 16.35 -3.94
CA ALA A 27 7.17 17.04 -4.72
C ALA A 27 8.35 16.10 -5.06
N ALA A 28 8.04 14.99 -5.71
CA ALA A 28 8.99 13.99 -6.21
C ALA A 28 8.47 13.36 -7.50
N SER A 29 9.36 12.82 -8.33
CA SER A 29 8.97 12.19 -9.57
C SER A 29 8.22 10.86 -9.33
N PRO A 30 7.32 10.44 -10.24
CA PRO A 30 6.69 9.12 -10.19
C PRO A 30 7.70 7.97 -10.06
N ALA A 31 8.83 8.05 -10.77
CA ALA A 31 9.87 7.03 -10.71
C ALA A 31 10.52 6.93 -9.32
N THR A 32 10.70 8.06 -8.62
CA THR A 32 11.23 8.07 -7.25
C THR A 32 10.25 7.43 -6.29
N ILE A 33 8.96 7.77 -6.37
CA ILE A 33 7.89 7.14 -5.57
C ILE A 33 7.85 5.63 -5.83
N TRP A 34 7.84 5.25 -7.10
CA TRP A 34 7.80 3.85 -7.51
C TRP A 34 8.96 3.03 -6.94
N SER A 35 10.19 3.56 -7.04
CA SER A 35 11.38 2.85 -6.56
C SER A 35 11.33 2.55 -5.06
N LEU A 36 10.71 3.42 -4.26
CA LEU A 36 10.50 3.20 -2.83
C LEU A 36 9.38 2.20 -2.57
N LEU A 37 8.30 2.29 -3.34
CA LEU A 37 7.12 1.45 -3.14
C LEU A 37 7.38 -0.01 -3.49
N VAL A 38 8.18 -0.29 -4.53
CA VAL A 38 8.49 -1.66 -4.95
C VAL A 38 9.67 -2.30 -4.23
N ASP A 39 10.32 -1.58 -3.31
CA ASP A 39 11.39 -2.09 -2.43
C ASP A 39 10.85 -2.30 -1.00
N PRO A 40 10.12 -3.39 -0.75
CA PRO A 40 9.48 -3.61 0.53
C PRO A 40 10.48 -3.91 1.66
N ILE A 41 11.67 -4.35 1.33
CA ILE A 41 12.74 -4.60 2.31
C ILE A 41 13.19 -3.28 2.96
N ALA A 42 13.09 -2.18 2.24
CA ALA A 42 13.40 -0.85 2.77
C ALA A 42 12.26 -0.23 3.62
N TRP A 43 11.02 -0.73 3.53
CA TRP A 43 9.86 -0.13 4.22
C TRP A 43 10.07 0.06 5.74
N PRO A 44 10.63 -0.89 6.51
CA PRO A 44 10.87 -0.68 7.93
C PRO A 44 11.77 0.52 8.25
N SER A 45 12.56 1.00 7.29
CA SER A 45 13.44 2.16 7.49
C SER A 45 12.71 3.50 7.47
N PHE A 46 11.48 3.55 6.94
CA PHE A 46 10.69 4.77 6.82
C PHE A 46 9.20 4.61 7.16
N TYR A 47 8.71 3.39 7.32
CA TYR A 47 7.36 3.12 7.84
C TYR A 47 7.44 2.60 9.28
N PRO A 48 7.25 3.44 10.30
CA PRO A 48 7.37 3.02 11.70
C PRO A 48 6.40 1.89 12.09
N GLY A 49 5.27 1.78 11.39
CA GLY A 49 4.28 0.71 11.60
C GLY A 49 4.64 -0.63 10.98
N VAL A 50 5.72 -0.72 10.18
CA VAL A 50 6.18 -1.94 9.53
C VAL A 50 7.42 -2.45 10.23
N ALA A 51 7.31 -3.57 10.96
CA ALA A 51 8.43 -4.09 11.74
C ALA A 51 9.45 -4.86 10.88
N HIS A 52 8.97 -5.64 9.93
CA HIS A 52 9.79 -6.39 8.97
C HIS A 52 9.00 -6.73 7.72
N VAL A 53 9.71 -7.08 6.65
CA VAL A 53 9.12 -7.64 5.42
C VAL A 53 9.96 -8.82 4.96
N GLU A 54 9.30 -9.89 4.54
CA GLU A 54 9.91 -11.08 3.95
C GLU A 54 9.30 -11.35 2.57
N LEU A 55 10.13 -11.46 1.54
CA LEU A 55 9.73 -11.87 0.20
C LEU A 55 9.84 -13.38 0.09
N LEU A 56 8.73 -14.07 -0.22
CA LEU A 56 8.66 -15.53 -0.15
C LEU A 56 9.14 -16.24 -1.43
N ASP A 57 9.24 -15.52 -2.54
CA ASP A 57 9.53 -16.10 -3.87
C ASP A 57 10.97 -15.86 -4.34
N GLY A 58 11.88 -15.47 -3.44
CA GLY A 58 13.27 -15.19 -3.77
C GLY A 58 13.49 -13.95 -4.65
N HIS A 59 12.50 -13.08 -4.74
CA HIS A 59 12.61 -11.80 -5.42
C HIS A 59 13.31 -10.77 -4.53
N GLU A 60 13.90 -9.74 -5.13
CA GLU A 60 14.53 -8.61 -4.42
C GLU A 60 13.58 -7.39 -4.32
N SER A 61 12.52 -7.38 -5.13
CA SER A 61 11.53 -6.29 -5.20
C SER A 61 10.15 -6.82 -5.57
N LEU A 62 9.11 -6.01 -5.36
CA LEU A 62 7.76 -6.36 -5.79
C LEU A 62 7.64 -6.40 -7.32
N ARG A 63 6.94 -7.39 -7.80
CA ARG A 63 6.51 -7.57 -9.19
C ARG A 63 5.20 -8.36 -9.19
N LEU A 64 4.55 -8.49 -10.33
CA LEU A 64 3.32 -9.28 -10.44
C LEU A 64 3.53 -10.70 -9.90
N GLY A 65 2.65 -11.14 -9.02
CA GLY A 65 2.68 -12.46 -8.39
C GLY A 65 3.61 -12.57 -7.19
N THR A 66 4.47 -11.58 -6.88
CA THR A 66 5.32 -11.63 -5.67
C THR A 66 4.45 -11.79 -4.42
N ARG A 67 4.81 -12.79 -3.61
CA ARG A 67 4.21 -13.01 -2.30
C ARG A 67 5.15 -12.49 -1.22
N PHE A 68 4.58 -11.85 -0.22
CA PHE A 68 5.34 -11.34 0.90
C PHE A 68 4.56 -11.41 2.20
N GLU A 69 5.31 -11.41 3.28
CA GLU A 69 4.80 -11.32 4.64
C GLU A 69 5.37 -10.09 5.32
N THR A 70 4.58 -9.48 6.17
CA THR A 70 5.01 -8.33 6.95
C THR A 70 4.27 -8.28 8.28
N ASN A 71 4.85 -7.61 9.27
CA ASN A 71 4.13 -7.21 10.47
C ASN A 71 3.77 -5.73 10.33
N LEU A 72 2.49 -5.44 10.21
CA LEU A 72 1.94 -4.10 10.10
C LEU A 72 1.15 -3.78 11.38
N ALA A 73 1.60 -2.77 12.12
CA ALA A 73 0.97 -2.33 13.36
C ALA A 73 0.69 -3.48 14.36
N GLY A 74 1.63 -4.44 14.46
CA GLY A 74 1.53 -5.60 15.34
C GLY A 74 0.70 -6.77 14.79
N GLN A 75 0.17 -6.67 13.58
CA GLN A 75 -0.53 -7.75 12.88
C GLN A 75 0.38 -8.40 11.84
N ASP A 76 0.57 -9.71 11.95
CA ASP A 76 1.22 -10.47 10.89
C ASP A 76 0.26 -10.66 9.73
N VAL A 77 0.63 -10.14 8.57
CA VAL A 77 -0.15 -10.19 7.35
C VAL A 77 0.65 -10.87 6.23
N TYR A 78 -0.06 -11.52 5.34
CA TYR A 78 0.46 -12.00 4.07
C TYR A 78 -0.20 -11.26 2.93
N ALA A 79 0.51 -11.09 1.83
CA ALA A 79 -0.02 -10.48 0.64
C ALA A 79 0.62 -11.03 -0.63
N SER A 80 -0.07 -10.87 -1.75
CA SER A 80 0.46 -11.12 -3.09
C SER A 80 0.13 -9.98 -4.03
N VAL A 81 1.09 -9.59 -4.86
CA VAL A 81 0.90 -8.54 -5.86
C VAL A 81 0.00 -9.08 -6.98
N GLN A 82 -1.13 -8.43 -7.20
CA GLN A 82 -2.15 -8.83 -8.17
C GLN A 82 -2.26 -7.86 -9.36
N GLU A 83 -1.83 -6.62 -9.17
CA GLU A 83 -1.66 -5.65 -10.26
C GLU A 83 -0.25 -5.07 -10.23
N PHE A 84 0.34 -4.90 -11.40
CA PHE A 84 1.68 -4.34 -11.53
C PHE A 84 1.83 -3.66 -12.88
N GLU A 85 1.70 -2.34 -12.89
CA GLU A 85 1.96 -1.49 -14.06
C GLU A 85 3.06 -0.48 -13.67
N PRO A 86 4.29 -0.71 -14.13
CA PRO A 86 5.44 0.07 -13.69
C PRO A 86 5.20 1.58 -13.70
N ILE A 87 5.59 2.24 -12.61
CA ILE A 87 5.54 3.67 -12.37
C ILE A 87 4.11 4.24 -12.20
N THR A 88 3.07 3.48 -12.56
CA THR A 88 1.70 3.99 -12.55
C THR A 88 0.77 3.32 -11.55
N ARG A 89 0.85 2.01 -11.39
CA ARG A 89 -0.08 1.28 -10.52
C ARG A 89 0.50 -0.02 -9.98
N ILE A 90 0.25 -0.26 -8.71
CA ILE A 90 0.48 -1.55 -8.07
C ILE A 90 -0.67 -1.83 -7.09
N ALA A 91 -1.10 -3.08 -7.01
CA ALA A 91 -2.04 -3.50 -5.98
C ALA A 91 -1.71 -4.90 -5.47
N TRP A 92 -2.00 -5.13 -4.21
CA TRP A 92 -1.86 -6.44 -3.58
C TRP A 92 -3.08 -6.79 -2.75
N GLY A 93 -3.39 -8.06 -2.74
CA GLY A 93 -4.42 -8.64 -1.92
C GLY A 93 -3.83 -9.61 -0.90
N GLY A 94 -4.45 -9.68 0.26
CA GLY A 94 -3.99 -10.55 1.33
C GLY A 94 -4.85 -10.45 2.57
N GLY A 95 -4.25 -10.73 3.73
CA GLY A 95 -4.96 -10.62 4.99
C GLY A 95 -4.12 -11.02 6.19
N PRO A 96 -4.68 -10.92 7.39
CA PRO A 96 -4.00 -11.29 8.62
C PRO A 96 -3.84 -12.81 8.74
N LYS A 97 -2.68 -13.26 9.17
CA LYS A 97 -2.42 -14.68 9.43
C LYS A 97 -3.33 -15.25 10.51
N SER A 98 -3.79 -14.42 11.43
CA SER A 98 -4.67 -14.79 12.55
C SER A 98 -6.12 -15.04 12.15
N SER A 99 -6.55 -14.63 10.94
CA SER A 99 -7.94 -14.77 10.49
C SER A 99 -8.02 -15.00 8.99
N ARG A 100 -8.13 -16.27 8.58
CA ARG A 100 -8.19 -16.67 7.16
C ARG A 100 -9.40 -16.13 6.41
N ASP A 101 -10.47 -15.81 7.13
CA ASP A 101 -11.71 -15.26 6.56
C ASP A 101 -11.68 -13.73 6.45
N SER A 102 -10.58 -13.10 6.88
CA SER A 102 -10.38 -11.66 6.77
C SER A 102 -9.42 -11.35 5.64
N LYS A 103 -9.85 -10.49 4.72
CA LYS A 103 -9.12 -10.12 3.51
C LYS A 103 -9.02 -8.60 3.40
N ALA A 104 -7.98 -8.15 2.72
CA ALA A 104 -7.79 -6.76 2.29
C ALA A 104 -7.29 -6.72 0.85
N TYR A 105 -7.62 -5.68 0.13
CA TYR A 105 -7.07 -5.36 -1.18
C TYR A 105 -6.66 -3.89 -1.19
N HIS A 106 -5.38 -3.63 -1.39
CA HIS A 106 -4.77 -2.31 -1.32
C HIS A 106 -4.16 -1.93 -2.65
N ALA A 107 -4.66 -0.88 -3.28
CA ALA A 107 -4.18 -0.34 -4.54
C ALA A 107 -3.47 1.00 -4.34
N TRP A 108 -2.41 1.21 -5.12
CA TRP A 108 -1.65 2.44 -5.22
C TRP A 108 -1.67 2.93 -6.66
N ILE A 109 -2.00 4.20 -6.86
CA ILE A 109 -2.01 4.86 -8.16
C ILE A 109 -1.09 6.08 -8.09
N ILE A 110 -0.21 6.18 -9.07
CA ILE A 110 0.83 7.20 -9.18
C ILE A 110 0.57 7.98 -10.45
N THR A 111 0.18 9.24 -10.33
CA THR A 111 -0.14 10.11 -11.46
C THR A 111 0.84 11.28 -11.51
N PRO A 112 1.57 11.49 -12.63
CA PRO A 112 2.45 12.64 -12.76
C PRO A 112 1.65 13.94 -12.76
N THR A 113 2.20 14.96 -12.10
CA THR A 113 1.67 16.32 -12.10
C THR A 113 2.77 17.32 -12.50
N PRO A 114 2.44 18.57 -12.86
CA PRO A 114 3.46 19.57 -13.20
C PRO A 114 4.50 19.82 -12.11
N ASN A 115 4.14 19.58 -10.85
CA ASN A 115 5.00 19.85 -9.69
C ASN A 115 5.50 18.58 -8.98
N GLY A 116 5.26 17.40 -9.56
CA GLY A 116 5.67 16.13 -8.95
C GLY A 116 4.71 14.98 -9.24
N THR A 117 4.06 14.47 -8.21
CA THR A 117 3.21 13.28 -8.30
C THR A 117 1.98 13.43 -7.42
N HIS A 118 0.81 13.15 -7.96
CA HIS A 118 -0.39 12.85 -7.19
C HIS A 118 -0.37 11.36 -6.84
N LEU A 119 -0.32 11.06 -5.56
CA LEU A 119 -0.31 9.71 -5.00
C LEU A 119 -1.68 9.42 -4.40
N TRP A 120 -2.30 8.33 -4.85
CA TRP A 120 -3.59 7.86 -4.39
C TRP A 120 -3.49 6.43 -3.89
N THR A 121 -4.15 6.13 -2.77
CA THR A 121 -4.38 4.76 -2.34
C THR A 121 -5.86 4.50 -2.10
N GLU A 122 -6.27 3.30 -2.39
CA GLU A 122 -7.63 2.83 -2.14
C GLU A 122 -7.59 1.42 -1.58
N GLU A 123 -8.27 1.21 -0.46
CA GLU A 123 -8.28 -0.08 0.20
C GLU A 123 -9.70 -0.53 0.53
N THR A 124 -9.92 -1.81 0.29
CA THR A 124 -11.13 -2.51 0.72
C THR A 124 -10.76 -3.63 1.68
N MET A 125 -11.60 -3.82 2.70
CA MET A 125 -11.41 -4.88 3.68
C MET A 125 -12.73 -5.57 3.98
N GLN A 126 -12.66 -6.87 4.26
CA GLN A 126 -13.80 -7.66 4.68
C GLN A 126 -13.37 -8.80 5.59
N GLY A 127 -14.34 -9.37 6.29
CA GLY A 127 -14.15 -10.47 7.23
C GLY A 127 -14.17 -10.05 8.69
N PRO A 128 -14.30 -11.03 9.59
CA PRO A 128 -14.67 -10.78 10.99
C PRO A 128 -13.66 -9.93 11.74
N LEU A 129 -12.36 -10.14 11.53
CA LEU A 129 -11.34 -9.38 12.25
C LEU A 129 -11.37 -7.89 11.87
N TRP A 130 -11.42 -7.58 10.57
CA TRP A 130 -11.43 -6.19 10.12
C TRP A 130 -12.71 -5.47 10.53
N ILE A 131 -13.87 -6.16 10.45
CA ILE A 131 -15.15 -5.58 10.89
C ILE A 131 -15.12 -5.26 12.38
N GLU A 132 -14.58 -6.14 13.21
CA GLU A 132 -14.49 -5.89 14.65
C GLU A 132 -13.55 -4.72 14.98
N LEU A 133 -12.38 -4.69 14.35
CA LEU A 133 -11.44 -3.57 14.54
C LEU A 133 -12.03 -2.23 14.03
N ALA A 134 -12.73 -2.24 12.90
CA ALA A 134 -13.34 -1.03 12.35
C ALA A 134 -14.45 -0.45 13.22
N LYS A 135 -15.23 -1.28 13.93
CA LYS A 135 -16.24 -0.79 14.88
C LYS A 135 -15.63 0.09 15.98
N GLN A 136 -14.39 -0.20 16.34
CA GLN A 136 -13.68 0.47 17.42
C GLN A 136 -12.83 1.65 16.93
N ALA A 137 -12.31 1.58 15.71
CA ALA A 137 -11.23 2.44 15.28
C ALA A 137 -11.14 2.65 13.75
N LEU A 138 -12.26 2.83 13.03
CA LEU A 138 -12.24 3.06 11.58
C LEU A 138 -11.34 4.25 11.18
N ASP A 139 -11.39 5.33 11.96
CA ASP A 139 -10.54 6.50 11.72
C ASP A 139 -9.05 6.21 11.92
N VAL A 140 -8.71 5.19 12.71
CA VAL A 140 -7.30 4.76 12.86
C VAL A 140 -6.80 4.15 11.56
N PHE A 141 -7.58 3.31 10.89
CA PHE A 141 -7.20 2.77 9.57
C PHE A 141 -6.88 3.88 8.58
N ARG A 142 -7.78 4.84 8.43
CA ARG A 142 -7.58 6.00 7.53
C ARG A 142 -6.34 6.79 7.87
N ARG A 143 -6.12 7.10 9.16
CA ARG A 143 -4.93 7.84 9.60
C ARG A 143 -3.66 7.05 9.38
N THR A 144 -3.65 5.75 9.66
CA THR A 144 -2.48 4.89 9.42
C THR A 144 -2.08 4.89 7.95
N HIS A 145 -3.05 4.78 7.05
CA HIS A 145 -2.78 4.84 5.60
C HIS A 145 -2.33 6.22 5.15
N GLN A 146 -2.91 7.30 5.70
CA GLN A 146 -2.43 8.65 5.42
C GLN A 146 -0.98 8.83 5.86
N THR A 147 -0.62 8.32 7.04
CA THR A 147 0.77 8.33 7.54
C THR A 147 1.71 7.55 6.62
N LEU A 148 1.28 6.41 6.05
CA LEU A 148 2.10 5.68 5.07
C LEU A 148 2.42 6.54 3.84
N LEU A 149 1.43 7.29 3.31
CA LEU A 149 1.67 8.19 2.19
C LEU A 149 2.63 9.32 2.57
N GLU A 150 2.46 9.92 3.75
CA GLU A 150 3.29 11.01 4.25
C GLU A 150 4.74 10.58 4.48
N ASP A 151 4.96 9.40 5.06
CA ASP A 151 6.29 8.83 5.28
C ASP A 151 6.99 8.54 3.96
N LEU A 152 6.29 7.92 3.00
CA LEU A 152 6.81 7.70 1.65
C LEU A 152 7.17 9.01 0.96
N ALA A 153 6.27 9.99 1.01
CA ALA A 153 6.45 11.31 0.40
C ALA A 153 7.66 12.06 0.97
N LYS A 154 7.86 11.96 2.29
CA LYS A 154 9.01 12.57 2.98
C LYS A 154 10.33 12.04 2.43
N VAL A 155 10.47 10.72 2.34
CA VAL A 155 11.70 10.09 1.80
C VAL A 155 11.87 10.37 0.32
N ALA A 156 10.80 10.30 -0.47
CA ALA A 156 10.84 10.59 -1.90
C ALA A 156 11.29 12.03 -2.18
N THR A 157 10.76 13.00 -1.44
CA THR A 157 11.13 14.41 -1.59
C THR A 157 12.59 14.66 -1.21
N GLN A 158 13.10 13.98 -0.18
CA GLN A 158 14.51 14.05 0.21
C GLN A 158 15.43 13.49 -0.87
N ARG A 159 15.08 12.33 -1.46
CA ARG A 159 15.87 11.73 -2.57
C ARG A 159 15.89 12.61 -3.81
N GLY A 160 14.77 13.26 -4.15
CA GLY A 160 14.68 14.17 -5.30
C GLY A 160 15.50 15.46 -5.15
N ARG A 161 15.89 15.84 -3.93
CA ARG A 161 16.73 17.02 -3.65
C ARG A 161 18.23 16.69 -3.61
N SER A 162 18.61 15.43 -3.51
CA SER A 162 20.03 15.04 -3.53
C SER A 162 20.53 15.11 -4.96
N PRO A 163 21.61 15.88 -5.26
CA PRO A 163 22.19 15.91 -6.60
C PRO A 163 22.63 14.49 -6.99
N ALA A 164 22.36 14.10 -8.23
CA ALA A 164 22.88 12.86 -8.80
C ALA A 164 24.41 12.88 -8.67
N ARG A 165 24.98 11.87 -8.01
CA ARG A 165 26.44 11.69 -7.89
C ARG A 165 27.01 11.21 -9.22
#